data_e51ac1560c00c1ed265fc099b263ee15
#
_entry.id   e51ac1560c00c1ed265fc099b263ee15
#
_cell.length_a   1.000
_cell.length_b   1.000
_cell.length_c   1.000
_cell.angle_alpha   90.00
_cell.angle_beta   90.00
_cell.angle_gamma   90.00
#
_symmetry.space_group_name_H-M   'P 1'
#
loop_
_entity.id
_entity.type
_entity.pdbx_description
1 polymer ?
#
loop_
_entity_poly.entity_id
_entity_poly.type
_entity_poly.pdbx_seq_one_letter_code
_entity_poly.pdbx_strand_id
1 'polypeptide(L)'
;FKEALQIIKKNGGMRNFKIPSKGYVLLETGYGPSGLPHIGTFGEVVRTSMVKNAFSSIVDCPTKLITFSDDMDGLRKVPENVPNKEMLEKFIGKPLTSIPDPFGKFESFGHHNNAKLRSFLDEFNFEYEFVSSTEKYQNGDFNESILNIFDNYNKILEIILPTLRSERKETY
;
A
#
# COMPACT_ATOMS: atom_id res chain seq x y z
N PHE A 1 12.46 -14.14 -10.49
CA PHE A 1 13.79 -14.55 -9.96
C PHE A 1 14.75 -13.39 -9.77
N LYS A 2 14.90 -12.48 -10.74
CA LYS A 2 15.83 -11.33 -10.64
C LYS A 2 15.62 -10.51 -9.37
N GLU A 3 14.39 -10.15 -9.06
CA GLU A 3 14.03 -9.39 -7.86
C GLU A 3 14.29 -10.19 -6.57
N ALA A 4 13.95 -11.48 -6.56
CA ALA A 4 14.24 -12.37 -5.43
C ALA A 4 15.75 -12.46 -5.16
N LEU A 5 16.57 -12.57 -6.20
CA LEU A 5 18.03 -12.56 -6.07
C LEU A 5 18.57 -11.24 -5.53
N GLN A 6 17.94 -10.10 -5.87
CA GLN A 6 18.32 -8.80 -5.30
C GLN A 6 18.02 -8.73 -3.80
N ILE A 7 16.87 -9.25 -3.34
CA ILE A 7 16.54 -9.35 -1.92
C ILE A 7 17.60 -10.19 -1.19
N ILE A 8 17.95 -11.34 -1.75
CA ILE A 8 18.99 -12.23 -1.19
C ILE A 8 20.33 -11.51 -1.11
N LYS A 9 20.74 -10.81 -2.18
CA LYS A 9 21.99 -10.04 -2.22
C LYS A 9 22.04 -8.96 -1.14
N LYS A 10 20.95 -8.23 -0.92
CA LYS A 10 20.86 -7.19 0.12
C LYS A 10 20.98 -7.76 1.54
N ASN A 11 20.62 -9.03 1.73
CA ASN A 11 20.66 -9.70 3.03
C ASN A 11 21.88 -10.65 3.19
N GLY A 12 23.00 -10.38 2.54
CA GLY A 12 24.26 -11.09 2.71
C GLY A 12 24.62 -12.05 1.56
N GLY A 13 23.77 -12.19 0.55
CA GLY A 13 23.99 -13.07 -0.60
C GLY A 13 23.69 -14.54 -0.29
N MET A 14 23.76 -15.40 -1.33
CA MET A 14 23.37 -16.83 -1.26
C MET A 14 24.10 -17.62 -0.17
N ARG A 15 25.38 -17.36 0.04
CA ARG A 15 26.22 -18.14 1.00
C ARG A 15 26.08 -17.66 2.45
N ASN A 16 25.72 -16.40 2.64
CA ASN A 16 25.72 -15.74 3.96
C ASN A 16 24.38 -15.02 4.21
N PHE A 17 23.31 -15.55 3.65
CA PHE A 17 21.98 -14.96 3.85
C PHE A 17 21.65 -14.89 5.34
N LYS A 18 21.28 -13.68 5.79
CA LYS A 18 20.88 -13.45 7.17
C LYS A 18 19.37 -13.22 7.21
N ILE A 19 18.68 -14.03 7.98
CA ILE A 19 17.27 -13.81 8.27
C ILE A 19 17.13 -12.45 8.98
N PRO A 20 16.24 -11.55 8.51
CA PRO A 20 15.99 -10.27 9.17
C PRO A 20 15.63 -10.46 10.67
N SER A 21 15.93 -9.46 11.51
CA SER A 21 15.68 -9.53 12.98
C SER A 21 14.23 -9.81 13.34
N LYS A 22 13.28 -9.44 12.48
CA LYS A 22 11.85 -9.76 12.64
C LYS A 22 11.46 -11.21 12.29
N GLY A 23 12.41 -12.02 11.87
CA GLY A 23 12.21 -13.46 11.58
C GLY A 23 11.65 -13.77 10.19
N TYR A 24 11.37 -12.79 9.36
CA TYR A 24 10.81 -12.97 8.00
C TYR A 24 11.23 -11.86 7.04
N VAL A 25 11.11 -12.12 5.76
CA VAL A 25 11.19 -11.09 4.70
C VAL A 25 9.81 -10.55 4.44
N LEU A 26 9.64 -9.24 4.59
CA LEU A 26 8.42 -8.51 4.26
C LEU A 26 8.42 -8.13 2.79
N LEU A 27 7.35 -8.49 2.09
CA LEU A 27 7.01 -8.00 0.77
C LEU A 27 5.71 -7.19 0.88
N GLU A 28 5.65 -6.09 0.17
CA GLU A 28 4.51 -5.17 0.26
C GLU A 28 4.06 -4.76 -1.13
N THR A 29 2.75 -4.65 -1.29
CA THR A 29 2.10 -4.07 -2.46
C THR A 29 1.11 -3.00 -1.99
N GLY A 30 1.15 -1.83 -2.61
CA GLY A 30 0.26 -0.70 -2.32
C GLY A 30 -1.00 -0.73 -3.18
N TYR A 31 -2.10 -0.24 -2.63
CA TYR A 31 -3.38 -0.12 -3.29
C TYR A 31 -4.10 1.15 -2.86
N GLY A 32 -4.44 2.01 -3.82
CA GLY A 32 -5.29 3.19 -3.58
C GLY A 32 -6.75 2.87 -3.92
N PRO A 33 -7.67 2.75 -2.94
CA PRO A 33 -9.06 2.37 -3.16
C PRO A 33 -9.95 3.52 -3.65
N SER A 34 -9.42 4.38 -4.52
CA SER A 34 -10.13 5.53 -5.09
C SER A 34 -11.08 5.18 -6.27
N GLY A 35 -11.19 3.90 -6.60
CA GLY A 35 -12.08 3.33 -7.61
C GLY A 35 -12.14 1.82 -7.48
N LEU A 36 -13.01 1.19 -8.27
CA LEU A 36 -13.14 -0.27 -8.26
C LEU A 36 -11.81 -0.93 -8.65
N PRO A 37 -11.41 -2.03 -7.97
CA PRO A 37 -10.23 -2.79 -8.34
C PRO A 37 -10.30 -3.25 -9.80
N HIS A 38 -9.16 -3.24 -10.48
CA HIS A 38 -9.03 -3.62 -11.88
C HIS A 38 -7.79 -4.49 -12.11
N ILE A 39 -7.55 -4.92 -13.34
CA ILE A 39 -6.44 -5.81 -13.68
C ILE A 39 -5.05 -5.26 -13.27
N GLY A 40 -4.88 -3.93 -13.25
CA GLY A 40 -3.65 -3.31 -12.75
C GLY A 40 -3.43 -3.53 -11.26
N THR A 41 -4.49 -3.38 -10.45
CA THR A 41 -4.46 -3.67 -9.01
C THR A 41 -4.11 -5.14 -8.75
N PHE A 42 -4.74 -6.04 -9.49
CA PHE A 42 -4.43 -7.47 -9.45
C PHE A 42 -2.96 -7.74 -9.83
N GLY A 43 -2.48 -7.09 -10.89
CA GLY A 43 -1.11 -7.23 -11.37
C GLY A 43 -0.04 -6.88 -10.33
N GLU A 44 -0.32 -5.92 -9.44
CA GLU A 44 0.60 -5.58 -8.35
C GLU A 44 0.73 -6.73 -7.34
N VAL A 45 -0.39 -7.33 -6.93
CA VAL A 45 -0.38 -8.46 -5.99
C VAL A 45 0.24 -9.70 -6.63
N VAL A 46 -0.11 -10.02 -7.89
CA VAL A 46 0.48 -11.14 -8.65
C VAL A 46 1.99 -11.01 -8.74
N ARG A 47 2.49 -9.83 -9.13
CA ARG A 47 3.93 -9.58 -9.27
C ARG A 47 4.67 -9.81 -7.96
N THR A 48 4.13 -9.28 -6.87
CA THR A 48 4.72 -9.42 -5.54
C THR A 48 4.67 -10.87 -5.06
N SER A 49 3.57 -11.59 -5.32
CA SER A 49 3.44 -13.02 -5.02
C SER A 49 4.43 -13.88 -5.83
N MET A 50 4.66 -13.53 -7.10
CA MET A 50 5.69 -14.21 -7.93
C MET A 50 7.09 -14.01 -7.37
N VAL A 51 7.41 -12.82 -6.84
CA VAL A 51 8.70 -12.56 -6.17
C VAL A 51 8.80 -13.35 -4.87
N LYS A 52 7.73 -13.37 -4.06
CA LYS A 52 7.62 -14.18 -2.83
C LYS A 52 7.92 -15.65 -3.13
N ASN A 53 7.23 -16.24 -4.11
CA ASN A 53 7.38 -17.64 -4.46
C ASN A 53 8.79 -17.95 -5.00
N ALA A 54 9.34 -17.06 -5.85
CA ALA A 54 10.70 -17.20 -6.35
C ALA A 54 11.74 -17.11 -5.21
N PHE A 55 11.54 -16.22 -4.24
CA PHE A 55 12.42 -16.09 -3.08
C PHE A 55 12.37 -17.37 -2.22
N SER A 56 11.17 -17.84 -1.86
CA SER A 56 10.96 -19.03 -1.04
C SER A 56 11.47 -20.33 -1.70
N SER A 57 11.56 -20.36 -3.04
CA SER A 57 12.16 -21.49 -3.75
C SER A 57 13.69 -21.52 -3.70
N ILE A 58 14.33 -20.42 -3.28
CA ILE A 58 15.80 -20.28 -3.25
C ILE A 58 16.32 -20.32 -1.80
N VAL A 59 15.59 -19.71 -0.86
CA VAL A 59 16.04 -19.52 0.53
C VAL A 59 14.95 -20.00 1.48
N ASP A 60 15.35 -20.81 2.44
CA ASP A 60 14.48 -21.22 3.56
C ASP A 60 14.39 -20.10 4.60
N CYS A 61 13.51 -19.15 4.34
CA CYS A 61 13.21 -18.02 5.21
C CYS A 61 11.73 -17.67 5.10
N PRO A 62 11.02 -17.54 6.24
CA PRO A 62 9.63 -17.11 6.23
C PRO A 62 9.42 -15.80 5.47
N THR A 63 8.29 -15.68 4.80
CA THR A 63 7.91 -14.47 4.08
C THR A 63 6.52 -14.01 4.49
N LYS A 64 6.30 -12.70 4.53
CA LYS A 64 4.97 -12.10 4.64
C LYS A 64 4.72 -11.21 3.43
N LEU A 65 3.50 -11.26 2.90
CA LEU A 65 3.04 -10.33 1.87
C LEU A 65 1.95 -9.46 2.47
N ILE A 66 2.18 -8.16 2.49
CA ILE A 66 1.20 -7.16 2.91
C ILE A 66 0.57 -6.53 1.66
N THR A 67 -0.76 -6.49 1.65
CA THR A 67 -1.53 -5.63 0.75
C THR A 67 -1.96 -4.41 1.54
N PHE A 68 -1.22 -3.32 1.36
CA PHE A 68 -1.44 -2.06 2.07
C PHE A 68 -2.43 -1.20 1.29
N SER A 69 -3.53 -0.83 1.93
CA SER A 69 -4.53 0.06 1.34
C SER A 69 -4.33 1.49 1.81
N ASP A 70 -4.13 2.41 0.86
CA ASP A 70 -4.08 3.86 1.10
C ASP A 70 -5.50 4.45 1.21
N ASP A 71 -6.36 3.83 2.02
CA ASP A 71 -7.76 4.16 2.17
C ASP A 71 -8.02 5.47 2.95
N MET A 72 -6.98 6.05 3.54
CA MET A 72 -7.00 7.38 4.13
C MET A 72 -6.74 8.48 3.10
N ASP A 73 -6.32 8.13 1.88
CA ASP A 73 -6.10 9.10 0.80
C ASP A 73 -7.39 9.87 0.45
N GLY A 74 -7.23 11.13 0.08
CA GLY A 74 -8.34 11.98 -0.37
C GLY A 74 -8.84 11.60 -1.76
N LEU A 75 -10.16 11.62 -1.97
CA LEU A 75 -10.76 11.45 -3.28
C LEU A 75 -10.34 12.61 -4.20
N ARG A 76 -9.54 12.33 -5.22
CA ARG A 76 -9.02 13.37 -6.16
C ARG A 76 -9.99 13.69 -7.29
N LYS A 77 -10.74 12.69 -7.74
CA LYS A 77 -11.76 12.80 -8.79
C LYS A 77 -12.79 11.70 -8.63
N VAL A 78 -14.01 11.93 -9.10
CA VAL A 78 -15.06 10.92 -9.12
C VAL A 78 -14.78 9.91 -10.23
N PRO A 79 -14.72 8.58 -9.94
CA PRO A 79 -14.57 7.55 -10.96
C PRO A 79 -15.78 7.52 -11.92
N GLU A 80 -15.54 7.14 -13.17
CA GLU A 80 -16.62 7.09 -14.18
C GLU A 80 -17.57 5.89 -14.00
N ASN A 81 -17.06 4.80 -13.42
CA ASN A 81 -17.75 3.52 -13.31
C ASN A 81 -18.43 3.27 -11.95
N VAL A 82 -18.84 4.34 -11.26
CA VAL A 82 -19.54 4.27 -9.98
C VAL A 82 -20.92 4.96 -10.08
N PRO A 83 -21.92 4.52 -9.30
CA PRO A 83 -23.20 5.21 -9.18
C PRO A 83 -23.08 6.46 -8.29
N ASN A 84 -24.15 7.27 -8.23
CA ASN A 84 -24.27 8.40 -7.31
C ASN A 84 -23.11 9.44 -7.41
N LYS A 85 -22.65 9.75 -8.63
CA LYS A 85 -21.51 10.64 -8.87
C LYS A 85 -21.70 12.03 -8.26
N GLU A 86 -22.90 12.62 -8.37
CA GLU A 86 -23.20 13.93 -7.79
C GLU A 86 -23.03 13.96 -6.26
N MET A 87 -23.28 12.82 -5.59
CA MET A 87 -23.00 12.67 -4.16
C MET A 87 -21.49 12.68 -3.93
N LEU A 88 -20.72 11.90 -4.70
CA LEU A 88 -19.26 11.79 -4.55
C LEU A 88 -18.54 13.12 -4.83
N GLU A 89 -19.04 13.94 -5.75
CA GLU A 89 -18.47 15.27 -6.06
C GLU A 89 -18.37 16.17 -4.83
N LYS A 90 -19.35 16.05 -3.90
CA LYS A 90 -19.36 16.81 -2.64
C LYS A 90 -18.28 16.39 -1.65
N PHE A 91 -17.64 15.25 -1.89
CA PHE A 91 -16.62 14.67 -1.02
C PHE A 91 -15.21 14.69 -1.63
N ILE A 92 -14.99 15.40 -2.74
CA ILE A 92 -13.64 15.59 -3.29
C ILE A 92 -12.71 16.16 -2.21
N GLY A 93 -11.52 15.56 -2.06
CA GLY A 93 -10.53 15.91 -1.03
C GLY A 93 -10.76 15.25 0.34
N LYS A 94 -11.88 14.56 0.57
CA LYS A 94 -12.12 13.83 1.81
C LYS A 94 -11.48 12.44 1.76
N PRO A 95 -11.02 11.90 2.92
CA PRO A 95 -10.54 10.53 3.01
C PRO A 95 -11.56 9.51 2.49
N LEU A 96 -11.11 8.50 1.77
CA LEU A 96 -11.99 7.51 1.14
C LEU A 96 -12.85 6.75 2.16
N THR A 97 -12.32 6.54 3.36
CA THR A 97 -13.06 5.93 4.49
C THR A 97 -14.09 6.85 5.14
N SER A 98 -14.07 8.15 4.84
CA SER A 98 -15.06 9.13 5.32
C SER A 98 -16.16 9.45 4.29
N ILE A 99 -16.11 8.83 3.10
CA ILE A 99 -17.05 9.05 2.01
C ILE A 99 -18.13 7.98 2.05
N PRO A 100 -19.43 8.32 2.06
CA PRO A 100 -20.48 7.32 1.99
C PRO A 100 -20.33 6.40 0.79
N ASP A 101 -20.62 5.11 0.96
CA ASP A 101 -20.54 4.15 -0.13
C ASP A 101 -21.57 4.46 -1.22
N PRO A 102 -21.17 4.78 -2.45
CA PRO A 102 -22.09 5.10 -3.54
C PRO A 102 -22.99 3.90 -3.94
N PHE A 103 -22.60 2.68 -3.57
CA PHE A 103 -23.35 1.45 -3.81
C PHE A 103 -24.28 1.09 -2.64
N GLY A 104 -24.15 1.74 -1.48
CA GLY A 104 -24.98 1.51 -0.29
C GLY A 104 -24.79 0.13 0.35
N LYS A 105 -23.65 -0.53 0.20
CA LYS A 105 -23.38 -1.89 0.69
C LYS A 105 -22.41 -1.93 1.87
N PHE A 106 -21.58 -0.91 2.02
CA PHE A 106 -20.55 -0.81 3.04
C PHE A 106 -20.62 0.54 3.75
N GLU A 107 -19.88 0.67 4.83
CA GLU A 107 -19.84 1.88 5.64
C GLU A 107 -19.31 3.09 4.84
N SER A 108 -18.32 2.86 3.98
CA SER A 108 -17.74 3.91 3.15
C SER A 108 -17.30 3.41 1.78
N PHE A 109 -16.97 4.34 0.90
CA PHE A 109 -16.39 4.06 -0.42
C PHE A 109 -15.04 3.34 -0.32
N GLY A 110 -14.19 3.72 0.63
CA GLY A 110 -12.94 3.01 0.92
C GLY A 110 -13.20 1.56 1.34
N HIS A 111 -14.11 1.32 2.27
CA HIS A 111 -14.49 -0.03 2.72
C HIS A 111 -15.07 -0.88 1.59
N HIS A 112 -15.90 -0.29 0.71
CA HIS A 112 -16.43 -0.99 -0.46
C HIS A 112 -15.31 -1.52 -1.36
N ASN A 113 -14.39 -0.64 -1.76
CA ASN A 113 -13.30 -1.00 -2.66
C ASN A 113 -12.31 -1.97 -2.01
N ASN A 114 -12.01 -1.81 -0.71
CA ASN A 114 -11.20 -2.74 0.06
C ASN A 114 -11.83 -4.15 0.10
N ALA A 115 -13.16 -4.23 0.34
CA ALA A 115 -13.88 -5.50 0.36
C ALA A 115 -13.87 -6.17 -1.02
N LYS A 116 -13.99 -5.40 -2.11
CA LYS A 116 -13.90 -5.92 -3.47
C LYS A 116 -12.52 -6.49 -3.78
N LEU A 117 -11.46 -5.78 -3.39
CA LEU A 117 -10.09 -6.28 -3.57
C LEU A 117 -9.88 -7.58 -2.80
N ARG A 118 -10.23 -7.61 -1.51
CA ARG A 118 -10.07 -8.80 -0.68
C ARG A 118 -10.83 -10.00 -1.23
N SER A 119 -12.11 -9.82 -1.58
CA SER A 119 -12.92 -10.88 -2.18
C SER A 119 -12.27 -11.48 -3.43
N PHE A 120 -11.68 -10.63 -4.27
CA PHE A 120 -10.99 -11.05 -5.46
C PHE A 120 -9.69 -11.82 -5.15
N LEU A 121 -8.89 -11.32 -4.21
CA LEU A 121 -7.66 -11.99 -3.81
C LEU A 121 -7.93 -13.35 -3.15
N ASP A 122 -8.99 -13.43 -2.34
CA ASP A 122 -9.43 -14.67 -1.68
C ASP A 122 -9.92 -15.72 -2.71
N GLU A 123 -10.66 -15.28 -3.74
CA GLU A 123 -11.12 -16.15 -4.83
C GLU A 123 -9.96 -16.82 -5.58
N PHE A 124 -8.85 -16.12 -5.74
CA PHE A 124 -7.64 -16.65 -6.38
C PHE A 124 -6.64 -17.27 -5.39
N ASN A 125 -7.02 -17.45 -4.13
CA ASN A 125 -6.22 -18.07 -3.07
C ASN A 125 -4.84 -17.42 -2.86
N PHE A 126 -4.78 -16.08 -2.90
CA PHE A 126 -3.57 -15.37 -2.53
C PHE A 126 -3.35 -15.44 -1.02
N GLU A 127 -2.12 -15.71 -0.61
CA GLU A 127 -1.68 -15.59 0.77
C GLU A 127 -1.18 -14.17 1.04
N TYR A 128 -1.96 -13.36 1.73
CA TYR A 128 -1.65 -11.97 2.04
C TYR A 128 -2.19 -11.56 3.41
N GLU A 129 -1.63 -10.50 3.96
CA GLU A 129 -2.16 -9.76 5.11
C GLU A 129 -2.68 -8.40 4.61
N PHE A 130 -3.96 -8.14 4.81
CA PHE A 130 -4.55 -6.86 4.44
C PHE A 130 -4.29 -5.83 5.54
N VAL A 131 -3.84 -4.63 5.17
CA VAL A 131 -3.57 -3.52 6.09
C VAL A 131 -4.25 -2.27 5.58
N SER A 132 -5.07 -1.64 6.43
CA SER A 132 -5.70 -0.35 6.19
C SER A 132 -4.82 0.78 6.74
N SER A 133 -4.51 1.79 5.93
CA SER A 133 -3.80 2.99 6.41
C SER A 133 -4.63 3.74 7.44
N THR A 134 -5.95 3.86 7.24
CA THR A 134 -6.85 4.51 8.20
C THR A 134 -6.78 3.85 9.57
N GLU A 135 -6.86 2.53 9.64
CA GLU A 135 -6.74 1.78 10.91
C GLU A 135 -5.37 2.00 11.56
N LYS A 136 -4.28 1.95 10.78
CA LYS A 136 -2.93 2.16 11.27
C LYS A 136 -2.72 3.54 11.87
N TYR A 137 -3.23 4.60 11.21
CA TYR A 137 -3.18 5.96 11.75
C TYR A 137 -4.04 6.11 13.01
N GLN A 138 -5.27 5.59 13.00
CA GLN A 138 -6.19 5.68 14.14
C GLN A 138 -5.68 4.94 15.38
N ASN A 139 -5.02 3.80 15.19
CA ASN A 139 -4.42 3.02 16.27
C ASN A 139 -3.10 3.62 16.79
N GLY A 140 -2.58 4.66 16.13
CA GLY A 140 -1.32 5.31 16.51
C GLY A 140 -0.07 4.53 16.12
N ASP A 141 -0.17 3.53 15.26
CA ASP A 141 0.96 2.68 14.84
C ASP A 141 2.09 3.48 14.17
N PHE A 142 1.79 4.67 13.63
CA PHE A 142 2.75 5.57 13.01
C PHE A 142 3.21 6.73 13.91
N ASN A 143 2.68 6.87 15.14
CA ASN A 143 2.93 8.04 15.99
C ASN A 143 4.42 8.25 16.23
N GLU A 144 5.16 7.21 16.61
CA GLU A 144 6.61 7.31 16.86
C GLU A 144 7.36 7.72 15.58
N SER A 145 7.01 7.14 14.44
CA SER A 145 7.62 7.48 13.16
C SER A 145 7.34 8.92 12.73
N ILE A 146 6.12 9.40 12.97
CA ILE A 146 5.70 10.78 12.68
C ILE A 146 6.48 11.77 13.56
N LEU A 147 6.59 11.50 14.86
CA LEU A 147 7.37 12.34 15.78
C LEU A 147 8.84 12.38 15.33
N ASN A 148 9.42 11.24 14.99
CA ASN A 148 10.80 11.19 14.49
C ASN A 148 10.98 11.98 13.17
N ILE A 149 9.98 12.00 12.29
CA ILE A 149 9.99 12.84 11.08
C ILE A 149 10.00 14.32 11.46
N PHE A 150 9.19 14.76 12.41
CA PHE A 150 9.18 16.14 12.88
C PHE A 150 10.52 16.56 13.46
N ASP A 151 11.13 15.72 14.28
CA ASP A 151 12.45 15.98 14.88
C ASP A 151 13.57 16.10 13.85
N ASN A 152 13.41 15.45 12.69
CA ASN A 152 14.39 15.44 11.60
C ASN A 152 13.93 16.21 10.36
N TYR A 153 12.87 17.00 10.45
CA TYR A 153 12.21 17.65 9.32
C TYR A 153 13.16 18.39 8.37
N ASN A 154 14.03 19.25 8.92
CA ASN A 154 14.97 20.02 8.12
C ASN A 154 15.97 19.13 7.35
N LYS A 155 16.49 18.07 7.99
CA LYS A 155 17.38 17.10 7.34
C LYS A 155 16.70 16.35 6.21
N ILE A 156 15.44 16.03 6.40
CA ILE A 156 14.61 15.35 5.38
C ILE A 156 14.41 16.29 4.19
N LEU A 157 14.10 17.57 4.43
CA LEU A 157 13.97 18.58 3.37
C LEU A 157 15.25 18.76 2.58
N GLU A 158 16.41 18.85 3.26
CA GLU A 158 17.73 18.97 2.61
C GLU A 158 17.99 17.81 1.64
N ILE A 159 17.53 16.61 1.97
CA ILE A 159 17.71 15.41 1.13
C ILE A 159 16.69 15.37 -0.02
N ILE A 160 15.42 15.70 0.26
CA ILE A 160 14.33 15.54 -0.70
C ILE A 160 14.29 16.68 -1.72
N LEU A 161 14.42 17.93 -1.29
CA LEU A 161 14.27 19.09 -2.17
C LEU A 161 15.16 19.05 -3.41
N PRO A 162 16.44 18.63 -3.34
CA PRO A 162 17.29 18.51 -4.53
C PRO A 162 16.78 17.50 -5.56
N THR A 163 16.00 16.50 -5.15
CA THR A 163 15.45 15.44 -6.02
C THR A 163 14.18 15.83 -6.73
N LEU A 164 13.50 16.90 -6.26
CA LEU A 164 12.24 17.37 -6.82
C LEU A 164 12.45 18.27 -8.03
N ARG A 165 11.49 18.24 -8.97
CA ARG A 165 11.40 19.22 -10.06
C ARG A 165 11.06 20.60 -9.49
N SER A 166 11.47 21.68 -10.17
CA SER A 166 11.33 23.07 -9.72
C SER A 166 9.90 23.42 -9.28
N GLU A 167 8.89 23.05 -10.08
CA GLU A 167 7.47 23.30 -9.77
C GLU A 167 7.00 22.66 -8.43
N ARG A 168 7.59 21.53 -8.05
CA ARG A 168 7.27 20.87 -6.79
C ARG A 168 8.03 21.40 -5.59
N LYS A 169 9.20 22.02 -5.81
CA LYS A 169 9.99 22.59 -4.70
C LYS A 169 9.29 23.76 -4.02
N GLU A 170 8.50 24.51 -4.77
CA GLU A 170 7.79 25.70 -4.27
C GLU A 170 6.53 25.35 -3.44
N THR A 171 6.03 24.13 -3.59
CA THR A 171 4.77 23.68 -2.94
C THR A 171 4.95 22.50 -1.98
N TYR A 172 6.18 22.11 -1.70
CA TYR A 172 6.50 20.95 -0.86
C TYR A 172 6.53 21.29 0.64
#